data_d60d6e6246bd281b9a79eda5ff455c30
#
_entry.id   d60d6e6246bd281b9a79eda5ff455c30
#
_cell.length_a   1.000
_cell.length_b   1.000
_cell.length_c   1.000
_cell.angle_alpha   90.00
_cell.angle_beta   90.00
_cell.angle_gamma   90.00
#
_symmetry.space_group_name_H-M   'P 1'
#
loop_
_entity.id
_entity.type
_entity.pdbx_description
1 polymer ?
#
loop_
_entity_poly.entity_id
_entity_poly.type
_entity_poly.pdbx_seq_one_letter_code
_entity_poly.pdbx_strand_id
1 'polypeptide(L)'
;MEEEAEEVHADGPVIVSTEVNPGRVRLLKQASQEVVQGGPVVYWMSRDQRSRDNWALLYAAQCAQQQGGPLCVAFNLVDSFLHAEARHFGFMLRGLRVVHHNLSSLGIPFFLLRGKAEENIPAFVERCGASILVMDFSPLRIGRVWREGVCKAVPSSVSVFEVDAHNVVPVWVASDKQEYAARTIRGKIQRHLPEYLVEYPPLVAPIHTWTLEKPANIDWDLLIDEVAKKGAEGLEVKWCESREDAAMELLLGKKKGFLTTRIRNYADDRNDPSKPAGLSGLSPYLHYGQVLKKKGFLTTRIRNYADDRNDPSKPAGLSGLSPYLHYGQVLAQRCALEGRKLRRSHTKAIDTFLEELVIRRELADNFCYYQPNYDSLQGAYEWARSTLLAHASDKREHLYTQEELEKGKTHDELWNASQLEMVHLGKMHGFMRMYWAKKILEWTGGPEEALAVAIYLNDKYELDGRDPNGYVGCMWSICGIHDQGWQERPVFGKIRYMNYNGCKRKFNVDGYIQYVKRMVAELKRAAKDPAKIPPSSTPAKKDILE
;
A
#
# COMPACT_ATOMS: atom_id res chain seq x y z
N MET A 1 22.63 -0.89 22.54
CA MET A 1 23.37 0.07 21.74
C MET A 1 22.36 0.75 20.85
N GLU A 2 22.10 2.00 21.12
CA GLU A 2 21.27 2.85 20.27
C GLU A 2 22.13 3.17 19.03
N GLU A 3 21.71 2.64 17.86
CA GLU A 3 22.29 3.08 16.58
C GLU A 3 21.82 4.51 16.33
N GLU A 4 22.74 5.46 16.33
CA GLU A 4 22.50 6.82 15.88
C GLU A 4 21.93 6.78 14.44
N ALA A 5 20.74 7.30 14.27
CA ALA A 5 20.14 7.49 12.96
C ALA A 5 20.90 8.60 12.23
N GLU A 6 21.79 8.24 11.31
CA GLU A 6 22.41 9.20 10.39
C GLU A 6 21.30 10.00 9.66
N GLU A 7 21.43 11.30 9.72
CA GLU A 7 20.44 12.29 9.26
C GLU A 7 20.21 12.20 7.74
N VAL A 8 18.93 12.23 7.36
CA VAL A 8 18.50 12.40 5.95
C VAL A 8 18.74 13.87 5.56
N HIS A 9 19.95 14.20 5.15
CA HIS A 9 20.28 15.53 4.66
C HIS A 9 19.86 15.73 3.20
N ALA A 10 18.75 16.46 3.00
CA ALA A 10 18.42 17.04 1.70
C ALA A 10 17.61 18.33 1.91
N ASP A 11 18.25 19.35 2.48
CA ASP A 11 17.71 20.73 2.59
C ASP A 11 18.07 21.55 1.34
N GLY A 12 17.60 21.12 0.16
CA GLY A 12 17.68 21.89 -1.06
C GLY A 12 16.31 22.43 -1.51
N PRO A 13 16.25 23.43 -2.40
CA PRO A 13 14.99 23.87 -3.00
C PRO A 13 14.32 22.69 -3.72
N VAL A 14 13.00 22.55 -3.55
CA VAL A 14 12.22 21.51 -4.25
C VAL A 14 12.20 21.86 -5.74
N ILE A 15 12.84 21.01 -6.55
CA ILE A 15 12.86 21.16 -8.00
C ILE A 15 11.54 20.66 -8.57
N VAL A 16 10.90 21.46 -9.45
CA VAL A 16 9.75 21.00 -10.24
C VAL A 16 10.31 20.35 -11.51
N SER A 17 10.05 19.05 -11.67
CA SER A 17 10.41 18.35 -12.90
C SER A 17 9.48 18.76 -14.04
N THR A 18 10.00 18.96 -15.23
CA THR A 18 9.19 19.20 -16.44
C THR A 18 8.94 17.92 -17.22
N GLU A 19 9.76 16.89 -16.99
CA GLU A 19 9.71 15.59 -17.67
C GLU A 19 9.82 14.44 -16.68
N VAL A 20 9.40 13.25 -17.10
CA VAL A 20 9.57 12.03 -16.33
C VAL A 20 11.04 11.60 -16.40
N ASN A 21 11.66 11.38 -15.24
CA ASN A 21 13.06 10.93 -15.18
C ASN A 21 13.20 9.57 -15.90
N PRO A 22 14.09 9.45 -16.92
CA PRO A 22 14.29 8.21 -17.68
C PRO A 22 14.66 7.01 -16.82
N GLY A 23 15.32 7.22 -15.68
CA GLY A 23 15.67 6.14 -14.74
C GLY A 23 14.46 5.43 -14.14
N ARG A 24 13.23 6.05 -14.21
CA ARG A 24 11.98 5.41 -13.81
C ARG A 24 11.41 4.48 -14.86
N VAL A 25 11.90 4.55 -16.11
CA VAL A 25 11.28 3.91 -17.27
C VAL A 25 12.17 2.78 -17.76
N ARG A 26 11.58 1.64 -18.08
CA ARG A 26 12.25 0.54 -18.75
C ARG A 26 11.52 0.17 -20.04
N LEU A 27 12.25 0.06 -21.13
CA LEU A 27 11.74 -0.53 -22.36
C LEU A 27 11.71 -2.05 -22.21
N LEU A 28 10.53 -2.65 -22.26
CA LEU A 28 10.33 -4.10 -22.16
C LEU A 28 10.28 -4.78 -23.53
N LYS A 29 9.70 -4.08 -24.53
CA LYS A 29 9.59 -4.54 -25.90
C LYS A 29 9.74 -3.37 -26.85
N GLN A 30 10.66 -3.47 -27.78
CA GLN A 30 10.82 -2.51 -28.88
C GLN A 30 9.91 -2.92 -30.03
N ALA A 31 9.20 -1.97 -30.63
CA ALA A 31 8.49 -2.21 -31.88
C ALA A 31 9.46 -2.66 -32.97
N SER A 32 9.04 -3.63 -33.80
CA SER A 32 9.85 -4.14 -34.93
C SER A 32 9.86 -3.22 -36.16
N GLN A 33 8.99 -2.22 -36.18
CA GLN A 33 8.88 -1.19 -37.21
C GLN A 33 8.99 0.19 -36.55
N GLU A 34 9.27 1.24 -37.31
CA GLU A 34 9.23 2.61 -36.80
C GLU A 34 7.85 2.91 -36.19
N VAL A 35 7.86 3.54 -35.02
CA VAL A 35 6.62 3.91 -34.32
C VAL A 35 5.80 4.82 -35.23
N VAL A 36 4.55 4.42 -35.49
CA VAL A 36 3.65 5.19 -36.35
C VAL A 36 3.40 6.55 -35.72
N GLN A 37 3.82 7.61 -36.43
CA GLN A 37 3.54 9.00 -36.01
C GLN A 37 2.04 9.20 -35.88
N GLY A 38 1.58 9.83 -34.79
CA GLY A 38 0.18 10.01 -34.48
C GLY A 38 -0.53 8.77 -33.91
N GLY A 39 0.17 7.65 -33.72
CA GLY A 39 -0.42 6.43 -33.16
C GLY A 39 -0.88 6.61 -31.72
N PRO A 40 -1.95 5.91 -31.29
CA PRO A 40 -2.48 6.01 -29.94
C PRO A 40 -1.50 5.48 -28.88
N VAL A 41 -1.52 6.10 -27.69
CA VAL A 41 -0.83 5.63 -26.51
C VAL A 41 -1.84 5.09 -25.50
N VAL A 42 -1.61 3.87 -25.02
CA VAL A 42 -2.41 3.23 -23.98
C VAL A 42 -1.61 3.21 -22.69
N TYR A 43 -2.17 3.72 -21.60
CA TYR A 43 -1.65 3.48 -20.26
C TYR A 43 -2.47 2.38 -19.59
N TRP A 44 -1.87 1.22 -19.37
CA TRP A 44 -2.46 0.15 -18.56
C TRP A 44 -2.20 0.43 -17.09
N MET A 45 -3.16 1.07 -16.43
CA MET A 45 -3.18 1.33 -15.00
C MET A 45 -3.45 0.03 -14.25
N SER A 46 -2.63 -0.30 -13.26
CA SER A 46 -2.79 -1.51 -12.44
C SER A 46 -2.49 -1.27 -10.96
N ARG A 47 -1.24 -0.97 -10.59
CA ARG A 47 -0.80 -0.74 -9.22
C ARG A 47 -1.05 0.70 -8.76
N ASP A 48 -0.86 1.66 -9.64
CA ASP A 48 -0.85 3.08 -9.31
C ASP A 48 -2.17 3.75 -9.73
N GLN A 49 -3.26 3.42 -9.00
CA GLN A 49 -4.65 3.76 -9.33
C GLN A 49 -5.01 5.20 -8.94
N ARG A 50 -4.35 6.18 -9.59
CA ARG A 50 -4.55 7.61 -9.34
C ARG A 50 -4.40 8.42 -10.62
N SER A 51 -5.12 9.53 -10.69
CA SER A 51 -5.08 10.47 -11.81
C SER A 51 -4.03 11.57 -11.64
N ARG A 52 -3.53 11.78 -10.41
CA ARG A 52 -2.55 12.82 -10.08
C ARG A 52 -1.29 12.20 -9.51
N ASP A 53 -0.17 12.96 -9.58
CA ASP A 53 1.12 12.50 -9.02
C ASP A 53 1.49 11.08 -9.49
N ASN A 54 1.21 10.75 -10.75
CA ASN A 54 1.39 9.41 -11.34
C ASN A 54 2.41 9.47 -12.48
N TRP A 55 3.64 9.02 -12.20
CA TRP A 55 4.73 9.05 -13.18
C TRP A 55 4.46 8.21 -14.42
N ALA A 56 3.73 7.09 -14.32
CA ALA A 56 3.39 6.25 -15.48
C ALA A 56 2.38 6.95 -16.39
N LEU A 57 1.36 7.59 -15.81
CA LEU A 57 0.39 8.39 -16.57
C LEU A 57 1.04 9.63 -17.21
N LEU A 58 1.95 10.29 -16.47
CA LEU A 58 2.71 11.44 -17.00
C LEU A 58 3.63 11.00 -18.14
N TYR A 59 4.29 9.85 -18.02
CA TYR A 59 5.11 9.31 -19.11
C TYR A 59 4.28 8.94 -20.34
N ALA A 60 3.12 8.33 -20.16
CA ALA A 60 2.19 8.03 -21.26
C ALA A 60 1.71 9.32 -21.97
N ALA A 61 1.41 10.38 -21.20
CA ALA A 61 1.06 11.68 -21.75
C ALA A 61 2.23 12.33 -22.52
N GLN A 62 3.45 12.22 -21.99
CA GLN A 62 4.68 12.68 -22.66
C GLN A 62 4.89 11.94 -23.99
N CYS A 63 4.74 10.60 -24.02
CA CYS A 63 4.82 9.80 -25.24
C CYS A 63 3.75 10.23 -26.27
N ALA A 64 2.50 10.41 -25.83
CA ALA A 64 1.41 10.85 -26.70
C ALA A 64 1.69 12.23 -27.33
N GLN A 65 2.21 13.16 -26.54
CA GLN A 65 2.60 14.49 -27.03
C GLN A 65 3.75 14.42 -28.03
N GLN A 66 4.79 13.64 -27.74
CA GLN A 66 6.00 13.53 -28.60
C GLN A 66 5.68 12.92 -29.96
N GLN A 67 4.79 11.92 -30.02
CA GLN A 67 4.44 11.31 -31.31
C GLN A 67 3.19 11.92 -31.97
N GLY A 68 2.55 12.91 -31.33
CA GLY A 68 1.36 13.57 -31.88
C GLY A 68 0.12 12.68 -31.89
N GLY A 69 0.00 11.74 -30.95
CA GLY A 69 -1.09 10.77 -30.85
C GLY A 69 -2.02 11.01 -29.65
N PRO A 70 -3.22 10.40 -29.64
CA PRO A 70 -4.15 10.46 -28.52
C PRO A 70 -3.73 9.50 -27.39
N LEU A 71 -4.17 9.82 -26.15
CA LEU A 71 -3.95 9.04 -24.95
C LEU A 71 -5.25 8.46 -24.41
N CYS A 72 -5.24 7.20 -23.98
CA CYS A 72 -6.27 6.64 -23.11
C CYS A 72 -5.69 5.86 -21.93
N VAL A 73 -6.53 5.60 -20.93
CA VAL A 73 -6.22 4.75 -19.78
C VAL A 73 -7.09 3.51 -19.81
N ALA A 74 -6.48 2.34 -19.68
CA ALA A 74 -7.17 1.06 -19.54
C ALA A 74 -6.90 0.48 -18.14
N PHE A 75 -7.93 -0.02 -17.48
CA PHE A 75 -7.83 -0.80 -16.25
C PHE A 75 -8.45 -2.17 -16.47
N ASN A 76 -7.74 -3.24 -16.12
CA ASN A 76 -8.26 -4.60 -16.24
C ASN A 76 -8.70 -5.13 -14.87
N LEU A 77 -10.02 -5.27 -14.69
CA LEU A 77 -10.62 -5.86 -13.49
C LEU A 77 -10.62 -7.38 -13.59
N VAL A 78 -9.95 -8.04 -12.67
CA VAL A 78 -9.93 -9.50 -12.54
C VAL A 78 -11.07 -9.98 -11.64
N ASP A 79 -11.55 -11.21 -11.88
CA ASP A 79 -12.65 -11.79 -11.09
C ASP A 79 -12.22 -12.20 -9.67
N SER A 80 -10.95 -12.52 -9.48
CA SER A 80 -10.35 -12.88 -8.19
C SER A 80 -8.89 -12.43 -8.11
N PHE A 81 -8.42 -12.14 -6.91
CA PHE A 81 -7.04 -11.69 -6.68
C PHE A 81 -6.57 -12.09 -5.28
N LEU A 82 -5.67 -13.08 -5.17
CA LEU A 82 -4.91 -13.44 -3.96
C LEU A 82 -5.72 -13.34 -2.65
N HIS A 83 -6.85 -14.04 -2.55
CA HIS A 83 -7.78 -14.02 -1.41
C HIS A 83 -8.42 -12.64 -1.12
N ALA A 84 -8.37 -11.68 -2.07
CA ALA A 84 -9.08 -10.42 -1.94
C ALA A 84 -10.58 -10.64 -1.89
N GLU A 85 -11.24 -10.01 -0.93
CA GLU A 85 -12.68 -10.10 -0.72
C GLU A 85 -13.40 -8.78 -1.07
N ALA A 86 -14.72 -8.74 -0.88
CA ALA A 86 -15.58 -7.61 -1.19
C ALA A 86 -15.04 -6.26 -0.66
N ARG A 87 -14.46 -6.24 0.56
CA ARG A 87 -13.88 -5.02 1.14
C ARG A 87 -12.75 -4.42 0.29
N HIS A 88 -11.94 -5.27 -0.33
CA HIS A 88 -10.79 -4.88 -1.13
C HIS A 88 -11.22 -4.36 -2.49
N PHE A 89 -12.07 -5.12 -3.19
CA PHE A 89 -12.62 -4.70 -4.47
C PHE A 89 -13.50 -3.45 -4.33
N GLY A 90 -14.35 -3.39 -3.31
CA GLY A 90 -15.21 -2.23 -3.05
C GLY A 90 -14.39 -0.97 -2.80
N PHE A 91 -13.30 -1.06 -2.02
CA PHE A 91 -12.40 0.06 -1.81
C PHE A 91 -11.71 0.46 -3.12
N MET A 92 -11.16 -0.47 -3.88
CA MET A 92 -10.52 -0.24 -5.18
C MET A 92 -11.48 0.43 -6.18
N LEU A 93 -12.68 -0.12 -6.37
CA LEU A 93 -13.65 0.36 -7.36
C LEU A 93 -14.14 1.78 -7.07
N ARG A 94 -14.34 2.13 -5.78
CA ARG A 94 -14.69 3.51 -5.41
C ARG A 94 -13.55 4.49 -5.74
N GLY A 95 -12.30 4.08 -5.57
CA GLY A 95 -11.14 4.86 -6.01
C GLY A 95 -11.10 5.05 -7.52
N LEU A 96 -11.28 3.98 -8.29
CA LEU A 96 -11.29 4.01 -9.76
C LEU A 96 -12.45 4.86 -10.33
N ARG A 97 -13.62 4.87 -9.68
CA ARG A 97 -14.73 5.79 -10.04
C ARG A 97 -14.27 7.24 -10.05
N VAL A 98 -13.48 7.65 -9.06
CA VAL A 98 -12.96 9.02 -8.96
C VAL A 98 -11.86 9.25 -10.00
N VAL A 99 -10.98 8.28 -10.21
CA VAL A 99 -9.97 8.33 -11.27
C VAL A 99 -10.63 8.52 -12.64
N HIS A 100 -11.67 7.72 -12.94
CA HIS A 100 -12.46 7.85 -14.18
C HIS A 100 -13.03 9.26 -14.34
N HIS A 101 -13.67 9.81 -13.29
CA HIS A 101 -14.20 11.17 -13.31
C HIS A 101 -13.11 12.22 -13.59
N ASN A 102 -11.98 12.13 -12.90
CA ASN A 102 -10.87 13.08 -13.05
C ASN A 102 -10.24 13.01 -14.45
N LEU A 103 -10.04 11.81 -15.01
CA LEU A 103 -9.52 11.62 -16.36
C LEU A 103 -10.49 12.15 -17.42
N SER A 104 -11.78 11.89 -17.25
CA SER A 104 -12.83 12.40 -18.15
C SER A 104 -12.87 13.92 -18.19
N SER A 105 -12.63 14.60 -17.05
CA SER A 105 -12.57 16.07 -16.99
C SER A 105 -11.37 16.66 -17.77
N LEU A 106 -10.35 15.83 -18.05
CA LEU A 106 -9.18 16.18 -18.87
C LEU A 106 -9.30 15.68 -20.32
N GLY A 107 -10.44 15.10 -20.70
CA GLY A 107 -10.64 14.52 -22.03
C GLY A 107 -9.84 13.23 -22.28
N ILE A 108 -9.36 12.55 -21.22
CA ILE A 108 -8.66 11.27 -21.29
C ILE A 108 -9.68 10.15 -21.05
N PRO A 109 -10.01 9.31 -22.04
CA PRO A 109 -10.96 8.23 -21.85
C PRO A 109 -10.41 7.13 -20.96
N PHE A 110 -11.29 6.55 -20.13
CA PHE A 110 -10.99 5.45 -19.23
C PHE A 110 -11.76 4.20 -19.65
N PHE A 111 -11.04 3.12 -19.93
CA PHE A 111 -11.60 1.83 -20.33
C PHE A 111 -11.50 0.82 -19.19
N LEU A 112 -12.63 0.25 -18.78
CA LEU A 112 -12.70 -0.83 -17.82
C LEU A 112 -12.86 -2.16 -18.56
N LEU A 113 -11.80 -2.97 -18.57
CA LEU A 113 -11.78 -4.31 -19.13
C LEU A 113 -12.06 -5.33 -18.01
N ARG A 114 -12.62 -6.50 -18.31
CA ARG A 114 -12.94 -7.55 -17.32
C ARG A 114 -12.40 -8.89 -17.77
N GLY A 115 -11.72 -9.61 -16.86
CA GLY A 115 -11.16 -10.94 -17.09
C GLY A 115 -9.64 -10.96 -17.02
N LYS A 116 -8.97 -11.79 -17.83
CA LYS A 116 -7.53 -11.96 -17.78
C LYS A 116 -6.80 -10.81 -18.49
N ALA A 117 -5.82 -10.21 -17.82
CA ALA A 117 -5.07 -9.09 -18.36
C ALA A 117 -4.26 -9.49 -19.61
N GLU A 118 -3.72 -10.70 -19.63
CA GLU A 118 -2.89 -11.25 -20.71
C GLU A 118 -3.66 -11.46 -22.01
N GLU A 119 -4.99 -11.54 -21.93
CA GLU A 119 -5.90 -11.65 -23.07
C GLU A 119 -6.46 -10.28 -23.45
N ASN A 120 -6.99 -9.54 -22.47
CA ASN A 120 -7.74 -8.31 -22.69
C ASN A 120 -6.87 -7.12 -23.12
N ILE A 121 -5.70 -6.95 -22.49
CA ILE A 121 -4.84 -5.79 -22.78
C ILE A 121 -4.26 -5.88 -24.19
N PRO A 122 -3.70 -7.02 -24.64
CA PRO A 122 -3.25 -7.14 -26.04
C PRO A 122 -4.37 -6.95 -27.05
N ALA A 123 -5.53 -7.56 -26.83
CA ALA A 123 -6.70 -7.39 -27.73
C ALA A 123 -7.19 -5.93 -27.77
N PHE A 124 -7.16 -5.22 -26.66
CA PHE A 124 -7.50 -3.80 -26.60
C PHE A 124 -6.47 -2.94 -27.36
N VAL A 125 -5.18 -3.17 -27.13
CA VAL A 125 -4.06 -2.49 -27.78
C VAL A 125 -4.13 -2.67 -29.32
N GLU A 126 -4.38 -3.89 -29.77
CA GLU A 126 -4.54 -4.20 -31.20
C GLU A 126 -5.78 -3.52 -31.78
N ARG A 127 -6.94 -3.62 -31.12
CA ARG A 127 -8.21 -3.05 -31.58
C ARG A 127 -8.16 -1.52 -31.75
N CYS A 128 -7.45 -0.83 -30.86
CA CYS A 128 -7.30 0.62 -31.00
C CYS A 128 -6.07 1.04 -31.83
N GLY A 129 -5.31 0.09 -32.36
CA GLY A 129 -4.12 0.37 -33.18
C GLY A 129 -3.04 1.13 -32.42
N ALA A 130 -2.87 0.85 -31.12
CA ALA A 130 -1.90 1.55 -30.29
C ALA A 130 -0.47 1.30 -30.76
N SER A 131 0.35 2.34 -30.74
CA SER A 131 1.78 2.29 -31.06
C SER A 131 2.65 2.12 -29.81
N ILE A 132 2.15 2.59 -28.67
CA ILE A 132 2.84 2.50 -27.37
C ILE A 132 1.88 1.99 -26.29
N LEU A 133 2.38 1.05 -25.50
CA LEU A 133 1.76 0.61 -24.25
C LEU A 133 2.68 0.98 -23.07
N VAL A 134 2.17 1.76 -22.12
CA VAL A 134 2.82 2.08 -20.85
C VAL A 134 2.12 1.32 -19.74
N MET A 135 2.86 0.73 -18.81
CA MET A 135 2.32 -0.03 -17.68
C MET A 135 3.03 0.28 -16.37
N ASP A 136 2.33 0.03 -15.25
CA ASP A 136 2.89 0.15 -13.92
C ASP A 136 3.89 -0.97 -13.62
N PHE A 137 4.94 -0.62 -12.87
CA PHE A 137 5.84 -1.58 -12.25
C PHE A 137 5.15 -2.34 -11.10
N SER A 138 5.35 -3.65 -11.03
CA SER A 138 4.98 -4.47 -9.89
C SER A 138 6.12 -5.41 -9.49
N PRO A 139 6.54 -5.44 -8.21
CA PRO A 139 7.57 -6.36 -7.75
C PRO A 139 7.03 -7.79 -7.50
N LEU A 140 5.71 -7.95 -7.33
CA LEU A 140 5.09 -9.21 -6.99
C LEU A 140 4.99 -10.15 -8.20
N ARG A 141 5.10 -11.45 -7.94
CA ARG A 141 5.07 -12.52 -8.95
C ARG A 141 3.85 -12.42 -9.89
N ILE A 142 2.66 -12.20 -9.33
CA ILE A 142 1.43 -12.13 -10.14
C ILE A 142 1.47 -10.97 -11.14
N GLY A 143 1.89 -9.78 -10.73
CA GLY A 143 2.03 -8.62 -11.63
C GLY A 143 3.11 -8.85 -12.69
N ARG A 144 4.19 -9.54 -12.34
CA ARG A 144 5.25 -9.91 -13.29
C ARG A 144 4.77 -10.92 -14.32
N VAL A 145 4.00 -11.92 -13.92
CA VAL A 145 3.38 -12.91 -14.84
C VAL A 145 2.44 -12.19 -15.82
N TRP A 146 1.57 -11.32 -15.35
CA TRP A 146 0.70 -10.54 -16.22
C TRP A 146 1.48 -9.67 -17.20
N ARG A 147 2.50 -8.95 -16.71
CA ARG A 147 3.39 -8.12 -17.54
C ARG A 147 4.03 -8.96 -18.66
N GLU A 148 4.61 -10.10 -18.31
CA GLU A 148 5.28 -11.00 -19.26
C GLU A 148 4.30 -11.59 -20.29
N GLY A 149 3.09 -11.98 -19.85
CA GLY A 149 2.02 -12.45 -20.72
C GLY A 149 1.59 -11.38 -21.71
N VAL A 150 1.33 -10.14 -21.23
CA VAL A 150 0.96 -9.02 -22.08
C VAL A 150 2.09 -8.68 -23.06
N CYS A 151 3.35 -8.57 -22.62
CA CYS A 151 4.48 -8.28 -23.50
C CYS A 151 4.65 -9.29 -24.63
N LYS A 152 4.37 -10.59 -24.37
CA LYS A 152 4.41 -11.65 -25.38
C LYS A 152 3.27 -11.53 -26.39
N ALA A 153 2.07 -11.16 -25.94
CA ALA A 153 0.84 -11.19 -26.72
C ALA A 153 0.57 -9.90 -27.53
N VAL A 154 1.08 -8.74 -27.09
CA VAL A 154 0.89 -7.49 -27.88
C VAL A 154 1.56 -7.57 -29.25
N PRO A 155 0.99 -6.92 -30.30
CA PRO A 155 1.56 -6.90 -31.64
C PRO A 155 3.02 -6.45 -31.68
N SER A 156 3.78 -6.94 -32.66
CA SER A 156 5.20 -6.59 -32.85
C SER A 156 5.42 -5.13 -33.23
N SER A 157 4.38 -4.42 -33.68
CA SER A 157 4.38 -2.98 -33.98
C SER A 157 4.28 -2.08 -32.76
N VAL A 158 4.09 -2.64 -31.54
CA VAL A 158 3.87 -1.89 -30.30
C VAL A 158 5.13 -1.89 -29.45
N SER A 159 5.58 -0.70 -29.06
CA SER A 159 6.59 -0.54 -28.02
C SER A 159 5.96 -0.61 -26.63
N VAL A 160 6.57 -1.34 -25.69
CA VAL A 160 6.05 -1.54 -24.33
C VAL A 160 7.04 -0.98 -23.31
N PHE A 161 6.55 -0.08 -22.47
CA PHE A 161 7.33 0.54 -21.40
C PHE A 161 6.72 0.21 -20.03
N GLU A 162 7.59 -0.05 -19.06
CA GLU A 162 7.24 -0.20 -17.64
C GLU A 162 7.79 1.00 -16.87
N VAL A 163 6.97 1.59 -15.99
CA VAL A 163 7.34 2.76 -15.20
C VAL A 163 7.18 2.47 -13.72
N ASP A 164 8.25 2.68 -12.93
CA ASP A 164 8.13 2.67 -11.47
C ASP A 164 7.58 4.01 -10.99
N ALA A 165 6.25 4.08 -10.94
CA ALA A 165 5.49 5.21 -10.43
C ALA A 165 5.17 5.07 -8.93
N HIS A 166 5.59 3.98 -8.29
CA HIS A 166 5.24 3.64 -6.90
C HIS A 166 6.33 4.00 -5.89
N ASN A 167 7.58 3.78 -6.23
CA ASN A 167 8.71 4.09 -5.35
C ASN A 167 9.19 5.54 -5.54
N VAL A 168 9.73 6.12 -4.47
CA VAL A 168 10.40 7.42 -4.57
C VAL A 168 11.64 7.27 -5.45
N VAL A 169 12.48 6.27 -5.15
CA VAL A 169 13.59 5.87 -6.02
C VAL A 169 13.24 4.53 -6.65
N PRO A 170 13.25 4.41 -7.99
CA PRO A 170 12.91 3.15 -8.66
C PRO A 170 13.73 1.98 -8.12
N VAL A 171 13.10 0.80 -7.99
CA VAL A 171 13.74 -0.36 -7.33
C VAL A 171 15.08 -0.75 -7.95
N TRP A 172 15.20 -0.65 -9.27
CA TRP A 172 16.43 -0.98 -10.03
C TRP A 172 17.48 0.15 -10.03
N VAL A 173 17.10 1.37 -9.65
CA VAL A 173 18.01 2.49 -9.42
C VAL A 173 18.55 2.44 -7.99
N ALA A 174 17.68 2.16 -7.04
CA ALA A 174 18.03 2.04 -5.63
C ALA A 174 19.08 0.94 -5.37
N SER A 175 18.95 -0.21 -6.05
CA SER A 175 19.96 -1.29 -5.99
C SER A 175 19.78 -2.26 -7.16
N ASP A 176 20.87 -2.88 -7.57
CA ASP A 176 20.95 -3.93 -8.58
C ASP A 176 20.76 -5.36 -8.03
N LYS A 177 20.54 -5.48 -6.71
CA LYS A 177 20.43 -6.75 -5.99
C LYS A 177 19.50 -6.69 -4.80
N GLN A 178 19.18 -7.87 -4.26
CA GLN A 178 18.48 -8.00 -2.98
C GLN A 178 19.32 -7.39 -1.86
N GLU A 179 18.73 -6.44 -1.13
CA GLU A 179 19.35 -5.79 0.02
C GLU A 179 19.06 -6.55 1.31
N TYR A 180 20.09 -6.68 2.14
CA TYR A 180 19.97 -7.48 3.37
C TYR A 180 19.14 -6.80 4.46
N ALA A 181 19.24 -5.48 4.61
CA ALA A 181 18.60 -4.73 5.67
C ALA A 181 18.47 -3.23 5.32
N ALA A 182 17.71 -2.48 6.12
CA ALA A 182 17.57 -1.04 5.91
C ALA A 182 18.90 -0.29 5.90
N ARG A 183 19.88 -0.70 6.70
CA ARG A 183 21.23 -0.09 6.72
C ARG A 183 21.96 -0.21 5.38
N THR A 184 21.71 -1.28 4.59
CA THR A 184 22.41 -1.49 3.30
C THR A 184 21.77 -0.72 2.16
N ILE A 185 20.45 -0.48 2.19
CA ILE A 185 19.74 0.25 1.13
C ILE A 185 19.67 1.77 1.41
N ARG A 186 19.68 2.19 2.71
CA ARG A 186 19.47 3.59 3.12
C ARG A 186 20.40 4.56 2.39
N GLY A 187 21.71 4.35 2.46
CA GLY A 187 22.68 5.22 1.80
C GLY A 187 22.54 5.26 0.29
N LYS A 188 22.07 4.16 -0.33
CA LYS A 188 21.80 4.09 -1.76
C LYS A 188 20.59 4.96 -2.13
N ILE A 189 19.47 4.80 -1.43
CA ILE A 189 18.26 5.61 -1.63
C ILE A 189 18.58 7.08 -1.37
N GLN A 190 19.22 7.42 -0.25
CA GLN A 190 19.57 8.81 0.11
C GLN A 190 20.39 9.52 -0.97
N ARG A 191 21.31 8.83 -1.62
CA ARG A 191 22.11 9.37 -2.74
C ARG A 191 21.23 9.82 -3.90
N HIS A 192 20.14 9.11 -4.18
CA HIS A 192 19.25 9.38 -5.30
C HIS A 192 18.06 10.30 -4.95
N LEU A 193 17.80 10.55 -3.64
CA LEU A 193 16.68 11.43 -3.26
C LEU A 193 16.73 12.83 -3.89
N PRO A 194 17.88 13.51 -4.05
CA PRO A 194 17.91 14.82 -4.69
C PRO A 194 17.37 14.82 -6.12
N GLU A 195 17.57 13.73 -6.84
CA GLU A 195 17.14 13.57 -8.23
C GLU A 195 15.67 13.09 -8.34
N TYR A 196 15.23 12.20 -7.44
CA TYR A 196 13.96 11.52 -7.57
C TYR A 196 12.85 12.09 -6.66
N LEU A 197 13.17 12.74 -5.55
CA LEU A 197 12.20 13.36 -4.65
C LEU A 197 11.92 14.81 -5.09
N VAL A 198 11.30 14.96 -6.25
CA VAL A 198 10.95 16.22 -6.92
C VAL A 198 9.46 16.42 -6.96
N GLU A 199 8.99 17.67 -7.16
CA GLU A 199 7.56 17.94 -7.39
C GLU A 199 7.14 17.41 -8.77
N TYR A 200 5.86 17.05 -8.86
CA TYR A 200 5.28 16.54 -10.10
C TYR A 200 4.89 17.67 -11.05
N PRO A 201 5.10 17.50 -12.37
CA PRO A 201 4.47 18.37 -13.34
C PRO A 201 2.94 18.15 -13.32
N PRO A 202 2.14 19.16 -13.64
CA PRO A 202 0.71 18.98 -13.78
C PRO A 202 0.40 18.07 -14.96
N LEU A 203 -0.55 17.13 -14.79
CA LEU A 203 -1.15 16.44 -15.92
C LEU A 203 -2.03 17.45 -16.68
N VAL A 204 -1.73 17.69 -17.93
CA VAL A 204 -2.50 18.56 -18.82
C VAL A 204 -3.37 17.75 -19.76
N ALA A 205 -4.45 18.34 -20.27
CA ALA A 205 -5.30 17.71 -21.27
C ALA A 205 -4.48 17.37 -22.53
N PRO A 206 -4.65 16.18 -23.13
CA PRO A 206 -3.96 15.81 -24.36
C PRO A 206 -4.29 16.78 -25.49
N ILE A 207 -3.29 17.14 -26.31
CA ILE A 207 -3.48 17.99 -27.50
C ILE A 207 -4.35 17.26 -28.54
N HIS A 208 -4.15 15.96 -28.68
CA HIS A 208 -4.88 15.12 -29.63
C HIS A 208 -6.02 14.40 -28.93
N THR A 209 -7.24 14.69 -29.31
CA THR A 209 -8.44 14.08 -28.76
C THR A 209 -8.56 12.62 -29.19
N TRP A 210 -8.99 11.76 -28.28
CA TRP A 210 -9.32 10.37 -28.59
C TRP A 210 -10.61 10.30 -29.43
N THR A 211 -10.48 9.88 -30.65
CA THR A 211 -11.62 9.79 -31.61
C THR A 211 -11.94 8.35 -32.04
N LEU A 212 -11.22 7.38 -31.45
CA LEU A 212 -11.39 5.97 -31.77
C LEU A 212 -12.63 5.37 -31.07
N GLU A 213 -12.50 4.23 -30.46
CA GLU A 213 -13.56 3.57 -29.70
C GLU A 213 -14.00 4.44 -28.50
N LYS A 214 -15.31 4.60 -28.27
CA LYS A 214 -15.82 5.23 -27.06
C LYS A 214 -15.82 4.22 -25.91
N PRO A 215 -15.39 4.62 -24.69
CA PRO A 215 -15.52 3.74 -23.53
C PRO A 215 -17.00 3.44 -23.27
N ALA A 216 -17.28 2.19 -22.89
CA ALA A 216 -18.61 1.80 -22.42
C ALA A 216 -18.98 2.60 -21.17
N ASN A 217 -20.26 2.89 -21.01
CA ASN A 217 -20.74 3.49 -19.77
C ASN A 217 -20.55 2.49 -18.61
N ILE A 218 -19.88 2.93 -17.54
CA ILE A 218 -19.62 2.10 -16.36
C ILE A 218 -20.63 2.44 -15.28
N ASP A 219 -21.53 1.52 -14.97
CA ASP A 219 -22.38 1.60 -13.78
C ASP A 219 -21.58 1.16 -12.56
N TRP A 220 -20.92 2.15 -11.93
CA TRP A 220 -20.07 1.92 -10.77
C TRP A 220 -20.83 1.39 -9.54
N ASP A 221 -22.09 1.80 -9.35
CA ASP A 221 -22.90 1.36 -8.20
C ASP A 221 -23.28 -0.11 -8.37
N LEU A 222 -23.74 -0.50 -9.57
CA LEU A 222 -24.00 -1.90 -9.89
C LEU A 222 -22.75 -2.77 -9.75
N LEU A 223 -21.60 -2.31 -10.25
CA LEU A 223 -20.35 -3.06 -10.19
C LEU A 223 -19.86 -3.25 -8.75
N ILE A 224 -19.98 -2.24 -7.90
CA ILE A 224 -19.64 -2.31 -6.48
C ILE A 224 -20.58 -3.28 -5.76
N ASP A 225 -21.87 -3.24 -6.06
CA ASP A 225 -22.87 -4.14 -5.50
C ASP A 225 -22.67 -5.60 -5.93
N GLU A 226 -22.29 -5.84 -7.19
CA GLU A 226 -21.94 -7.18 -7.68
C GLU A 226 -20.78 -7.80 -6.88
N VAL A 227 -19.75 -7.00 -6.63
CA VAL A 227 -18.58 -7.44 -5.87
C VAL A 227 -18.91 -7.63 -4.38
N ALA A 228 -19.73 -6.75 -3.80
CA ALA A 228 -20.19 -6.87 -2.41
C ALA A 228 -20.94 -8.18 -2.15
N LYS A 229 -21.65 -8.70 -3.16
CA LYS A 229 -22.40 -9.98 -3.05
C LYS A 229 -21.49 -11.20 -3.14
N LYS A 230 -20.29 -11.10 -3.71
CA LYS A 230 -19.35 -12.23 -3.87
C LYS A 230 -18.59 -12.58 -2.58
N GLY A 231 -18.52 -11.66 -1.62
CA GLY A 231 -17.73 -11.84 -0.38
C GLY A 231 -18.64 -11.95 0.84
N ALA A 232 -18.81 -13.17 1.37
CA ALA A 232 -19.82 -13.44 2.41
C ALA A 232 -19.47 -12.96 3.82
N GLU A 233 -18.22 -12.62 4.17
CA GLU A 233 -17.83 -12.41 5.57
C GLU A 233 -17.03 -11.11 5.87
N GLY A 234 -16.57 -10.38 4.89
CA GLY A 234 -15.79 -9.17 5.11
C GLY A 234 -16.65 -7.92 5.15
N LEU A 235 -17.00 -7.43 6.35
CA LEU A 235 -17.66 -6.13 6.51
C LEU A 235 -16.87 -5.04 5.78
N GLU A 236 -17.57 -4.25 4.99
CA GLU A 236 -16.99 -3.10 4.31
C GLU A 236 -16.34 -2.13 5.32
N VAL A 237 -15.16 -1.64 5.01
CA VAL A 237 -14.43 -0.73 5.89
C VAL A 237 -15.06 0.66 5.83
N LYS A 238 -15.75 1.07 6.90
CA LYS A 238 -16.49 2.36 6.98
C LYS A 238 -15.66 3.51 7.57
N TRP A 239 -14.49 3.23 8.15
CA TRP A 239 -13.68 4.25 8.81
C TRP A 239 -12.81 5.06 7.85
N CYS A 240 -12.79 4.70 6.58
CA CYS A 240 -12.04 5.37 5.54
C CYS A 240 -12.84 5.45 4.24
N GLU A 241 -12.86 6.64 3.65
CA GLU A 241 -13.50 6.88 2.36
C GLU A 241 -12.48 6.72 1.24
N SER A 242 -12.77 5.89 0.26
CA SER A 242 -11.90 5.68 -0.91
C SER A 242 -12.04 6.85 -1.90
N ARG A 243 -11.34 7.96 -1.62
CA ARG A 243 -11.29 9.15 -2.50
C ARG A 243 -9.95 9.88 -2.36
N GLU A 244 -9.38 10.40 -3.48
CA GLU A 244 -8.14 11.22 -3.49
C GLU A 244 -8.23 12.41 -2.52
N ASP A 245 -9.34 13.13 -2.51
CA ASP A 245 -9.53 14.29 -1.62
C ASP A 245 -9.63 13.90 -0.15
N ALA A 246 -10.22 12.75 0.14
CA ALA A 246 -10.35 12.27 1.50
C ALA A 246 -8.99 11.85 2.10
N ALA A 247 -8.08 11.33 1.29
CA ALA A 247 -6.69 11.04 1.68
C ALA A 247 -5.96 12.31 2.13
N MET A 248 -6.12 13.37 1.35
CA MET A 248 -5.44 14.63 1.64
C MET A 248 -6.13 15.45 2.71
N GLU A 249 -7.45 15.41 2.80
CA GLU A 249 -8.16 15.96 3.95
C GLU A 249 -7.65 15.29 5.25
N LEU A 250 -7.33 14.01 5.18
CA LEU A 250 -6.78 13.28 6.31
C LEU A 250 -5.30 13.59 6.59
N LEU A 251 -4.50 13.88 5.56
CA LEU A 251 -3.10 14.33 5.70
C LEU A 251 -3.02 15.80 6.11
N LEU A 252 -3.74 16.69 5.45
CA LEU A 252 -3.57 18.13 5.52
C LEU A 252 -4.84 18.92 5.91
N GLY A 253 -6.00 18.27 6.10
CA GLY A 253 -7.28 18.91 6.36
C GLY A 253 -7.29 19.78 7.63
N LYS A 254 -7.93 20.94 7.57
CA LYS A 254 -7.94 21.95 8.65
C LYS A 254 -8.54 21.46 9.97
N LYS A 255 -9.54 20.58 9.92
CA LYS A 255 -10.29 20.12 11.12
C LYS A 255 -9.86 18.75 11.63
N LYS A 256 -9.38 17.86 10.76
CA LYS A 256 -9.06 16.45 11.08
C LYS A 256 -7.77 15.93 10.44
N GLY A 257 -6.99 16.79 9.77
CA GLY A 257 -5.77 16.39 9.08
C GLY A 257 -4.69 15.90 10.03
N PHE A 258 -3.95 14.86 9.65
CA PHE A 258 -2.88 14.28 10.44
C PHE A 258 -1.77 15.32 10.71
N LEU A 259 -1.29 15.96 9.66
CA LEU A 259 -0.23 16.96 9.76
C LEU A 259 -0.72 18.33 10.29
N THR A 260 -2.02 18.57 10.41
CA THR A 260 -2.56 19.87 10.79
C THR A 260 -3.13 19.94 12.21
N THR A 261 -3.87 18.94 12.65
CA THR A 261 -4.60 18.97 13.92
C THR A 261 -4.25 17.83 14.86
N ARG A 262 -4.13 16.61 14.32
CA ARG A 262 -3.91 15.41 15.13
C ARG A 262 -2.45 15.22 15.52
N ILE A 263 -1.54 15.84 14.78
CA ILE A 263 -0.13 15.86 15.10
C ILE A 263 0.17 16.58 16.45
N ARG A 264 -0.75 17.42 16.97
CA ARG A 264 -0.57 18.20 18.21
C ARG A 264 -0.76 17.40 19.51
N ASN A 265 -1.77 16.54 19.59
CA ASN A 265 -2.06 15.68 20.75
C ASN A 265 -1.69 14.21 20.46
N TYR A 266 -1.08 13.97 19.33
CA TYR A 266 -0.71 12.65 18.86
C TYR A 266 0.28 11.94 19.81
N ALA A 267 1.08 12.71 20.51
CA ALA A 267 1.97 12.20 21.55
C ALA A 267 1.20 11.63 22.75
N ASP A 268 0.12 12.29 23.15
CA ASP A 268 -0.63 11.96 24.36
C ASP A 268 -1.88 11.12 24.05
N ASP A 269 -2.65 11.49 23.00
CA ASP A 269 -3.90 10.83 22.63
C ASP A 269 -3.70 9.49 21.91
N ARG A 270 -2.58 9.29 21.21
CA ARG A 270 -2.21 8.01 20.58
C ARG A 270 -1.92 6.91 21.60
N ASN A 271 -1.65 7.31 22.87
CA ASN A 271 -1.37 6.43 23.98
C ASN A 271 -2.65 6.01 24.71
N ASP A 272 -3.78 6.67 24.42
CA ASP A 272 -5.05 6.42 25.07
C ASP A 272 -5.97 5.62 24.12
N PRO A 273 -6.20 4.32 24.38
CA PRO A 273 -7.08 3.47 23.59
C PRO A 273 -8.53 3.98 23.60
N SER A 274 -8.90 4.82 24.57
CA SER A 274 -10.21 5.43 24.67
C SER A 274 -10.43 6.56 23.66
N LYS A 275 -9.37 7.01 22.97
CA LYS A 275 -9.40 8.15 22.04
C LYS A 275 -9.09 7.74 20.58
N PRO A 276 -9.97 7.00 19.91
CA PRO A 276 -9.74 6.55 18.52
C PRO A 276 -9.58 7.70 17.51
N ALA A 277 -10.07 8.91 17.84
CA ALA A 277 -9.85 10.13 17.08
C ALA A 277 -8.40 10.64 17.16
N GLY A 278 -7.58 10.15 18.08
CA GLY A 278 -6.15 10.40 18.17
C GLY A 278 -5.33 9.76 17.03
N LEU A 279 -5.87 8.83 16.25
CA LEU A 279 -5.22 8.16 15.12
C LEU A 279 -5.02 9.07 13.91
N SER A 280 -3.98 8.82 13.11
CA SER A 280 -3.76 9.57 11.87
C SER A 280 -4.89 9.36 10.86
N GLY A 281 -5.54 8.19 10.88
CA GLY A 281 -6.58 7.80 9.95
C GLY A 281 -6.18 7.91 8.46
N LEU A 282 -4.87 8.14 8.16
CA LEU A 282 -4.34 8.38 6.82
C LEU A 282 -4.14 7.13 6.01
N SER A 283 -4.12 6.00 6.71
CA SER A 283 -3.89 4.68 6.15
C SER A 283 -4.66 4.41 4.85
N PRO A 284 -5.98 4.63 4.75
CA PRO A 284 -6.77 4.40 3.57
C PRO A 284 -6.46 5.33 2.39
N TYR A 285 -6.17 6.58 2.60
CA TYR A 285 -6.09 7.60 1.55
C TYR A 285 -4.75 7.70 0.84
N LEU A 286 -3.68 7.22 1.46
CA LEU A 286 -2.35 7.14 0.86
C LEU A 286 -2.24 6.00 -0.16
N HIS A 287 -3.19 5.10 -0.12
CA HIS A 287 -3.29 3.97 -1.02
C HIS A 287 -3.95 4.30 -2.37
N TYR A 288 -4.90 5.23 -2.44
CA TYR A 288 -5.70 5.54 -3.64
C TYR A 288 -5.47 6.93 -4.27
N GLY A 289 -4.42 7.63 -3.92
CA GLY A 289 -3.86 8.80 -4.62
C GLY A 289 -4.77 10.01 -4.90
N GLN A 290 -5.16 10.77 -3.86
CA GLN A 290 -6.06 11.91 -4.08
C GLN A 290 -5.65 13.19 -3.34
N VAL A 291 -5.17 14.22 -4.08
CA VAL A 291 -4.71 15.48 -3.49
C VAL A 291 -5.09 16.73 -4.24
N LEU A 292 -5.81 17.63 -3.62
CA LEU A 292 -5.94 19.03 -4.03
C LEU A 292 -5.49 20.02 -2.96
N LYS A 293 -4.80 21.09 -3.44
CA LYS A 293 -4.27 22.19 -2.66
C LYS A 293 -5.34 22.98 -1.90
N LYS A 294 -5.25 23.03 -0.57
CA LYS A 294 -5.55 24.28 0.20
C LYS A 294 -4.66 24.36 1.43
N LYS A 295 -3.92 25.46 1.56
CA LYS A 295 -3.05 25.79 2.71
C LYS A 295 -3.83 25.73 4.02
N GLY A 296 -3.42 24.89 4.95
CA GLY A 296 -3.95 24.84 6.29
C GLY A 296 -2.86 24.45 7.31
N PHE A 297 -2.83 25.12 8.37
CA PHE A 297 -1.90 25.25 9.46
C PHE A 297 -1.25 23.98 9.98
N LEU A 298 0.09 24.00 10.04
CA LEU A 298 1.01 23.01 10.54
C LEU A 298 1.46 23.39 11.96
N THR A 299 1.25 22.52 12.89
CA THR A 299 2.09 22.28 14.08
C THR A 299 1.35 21.40 15.08
N THR A 300 1.86 20.22 15.46
CA THR A 300 1.90 19.73 16.85
C THR A 300 1.94 18.22 17.11
N ARG A 301 1.74 17.28 16.16
CA ARG A 301 1.73 15.83 16.47
C ARG A 301 2.97 15.04 16.08
N ILE A 302 3.78 15.57 15.20
CA ILE A 302 4.99 14.93 14.74
C ILE A 302 6.07 14.82 15.82
N ARG A 303 5.97 15.57 16.91
CA ARG A 303 6.98 15.61 17.97
C ARG A 303 7.36 14.24 18.57
N ASN A 304 6.42 13.33 18.68
CA ASN A 304 6.64 12.06 19.39
C ASN A 304 6.42 10.81 18.53
N TYR A 305 6.27 10.93 17.21
CA TYR A 305 6.10 9.80 16.29
C TYR A 305 7.19 8.75 16.46
N ALA A 306 8.43 9.17 16.69
CA ALA A 306 9.57 8.26 16.86
C ALA A 306 9.43 7.31 18.06
N ASP A 307 8.89 7.80 19.17
CA ASP A 307 8.82 7.06 20.43
C ASP A 307 7.57 6.18 20.51
N ASP A 308 6.48 6.62 19.89
CA ASP A 308 5.16 6.04 20.12
C ASP A 308 4.66 5.09 19.01
N ARG A 309 5.27 5.13 17.80
CA ARG A 309 4.92 4.23 16.69
C ARG A 309 5.00 2.73 17.02
N ASN A 310 5.71 2.36 18.09
CA ASN A 310 5.89 0.99 18.52
C ASN A 310 4.98 0.58 19.69
N ASP A 311 4.00 1.42 20.07
CA ASP A 311 3.09 1.14 21.18
C ASP A 311 1.66 0.85 20.67
N PRO A 312 1.19 -0.40 20.70
CA PRO A 312 -0.15 -0.80 20.22
C PRO A 312 -1.32 -0.22 21.02
N SER A 313 -1.10 0.12 22.30
CA SER A 313 -2.12 0.80 23.10
C SER A 313 -2.34 2.24 22.63
N LYS A 314 -1.49 2.68 21.71
CA LYS A 314 -1.46 3.99 21.08
C LYS A 314 -1.78 3.89 19.59
N PRO A 315 -2.97 3.44 19.18
CA PRO A 315 -3.31 3.28 17.77
C PRO A 315 -3.19 4.58 16.97
N ALA A 316 -3.09 5.72 17.65
CA ALA A 316 -2.78 7.03 17.08
C ALA A 316 -1.27 7.27 16.84
N GLY A 317 -0.37 6.42 17.34
CA GLY A 317 1.07 6.43 17.10
C GLY A 317 1.46 6.06 15.68
N LEU A 318 0.56 5.50 14.88
CA LEU A 318 0.80 5.09 13.50
C LEU A 318 0.48 6.20 12.50
N SER A 319 1.24 6.24 11.41
CA SER A 319 0.89 7.06 10.25
C SER A 319 -0.40 6.58 9.60
N GLY A 320 -0.69 5.30 9.73
CA GLY A 320 -1.86 4.68 9.12
C GLY A 320 -1.81 4.64 7.58
N LEU A 321 -0.64 4.82 6.95
CA LEU A 321 -0.48 5.01 5.51
C LEU A 321 -0.45 3.71 4.68
N SER A 322 -0.29 2.57 5.35
CA SER A 322 0.02 1.29 4.72
C SER A 322 -1.04 0.79 3.72
N PRO A 323 -2.36 0.78 4.00
CA PRO A 323 -3.33 0.32 3.02
C PRO A 323 -3.41 1.17 1.75
N TYR A 324 -3.05 2.44 1.81
CA TYR A 324 -3.19 3.38 0.68
C TYR A 324 -1.99 3.41 -0.24
N LEU A 325 -0.82 3.14 0.31
CA LEU A 325 0.37 2.87 -0.48
C LEU A 325 0.21 1.59 -1.30
N HIS A 326 -0.48 0.58 -0.77
CA HIS A 326 -0.75 -0.68 -1.46
C HIS A 326 -1.56 -0.52 -2.76
N TYR A 327 -2.65 0.24 -2.80
CA TYR A 327 -3.44 0.47 -4.03
C TYR A 327 -3.01 1.72 -4.82
N GLY A 328 -1.90 2.34 -4.48
CA GLY A 328 -1.32 3.46 -5.22
C GLY A 328 -2.18 4.73 -5.28
N GLN A 329 -3.11 4.93 -4.33
CA GLN A 329 -4.01 6.10 -4.28
C GLN A 329 -3.36 7.36 -3.72
N VAL A 330 -2.29 7.22 -2.95
CA VAL A 330 -1.34 8.28 -2.62
C VAL A 330 0.07 7.76 -2.83
N LEU A 331 0.95 8.61 -3.28
CA LEU A 331 2.33 8.26 -3.44
C LEU A 331 3.14 8.60 -2.20
N ALA A 332 4.06 7.70 -1.82
CA ALA A 332 5.05 7.96 -0.78
C ALA A 332 5.84 9.24 -1.05
N GLN A 333 6.17 9.53 -2.31
CA GLN A 333 6.86 10.75 -2.72
C GLN A 333 6.06 12.02 -2.35
N ARG A 334 4.74 12.07 -2.60
CA ARG A 334 3.90 13.22 -2.19
C ARG A 334 3.91 13.38 -0.67
N CYS A 335 3.77 12.28 0.07
CA CYS A 335 3.81 12.32 1.53
C CYS A 335 5.18 12.75 2.06
N ALA A 336 6.27 12.34 1.41
CA ALA A 336 7.62 12.75 1.76
C ALA A 336 7.85 14.23 1.48
N LEU A 337 7.41 14.75 0.33
CA LEU A 337 7.48 16.18 -0.01
C LEU A 337 6.73 17.04 1.01
N GLU A 338 5.50 16.67 1.38
CA GLU A 338 4.73 17.39 2.39
C GLU A 338 5.34 17.26 3.80
N GLY A 339 5.85 16.07 4.15
CA GLY A 339 6.55 15.84 5.40
C GLY A 339 7.81 16.70 5.53
N ARG A 340 8.64 16.79 4.49
CA ARG A 340 9.87 17.60 4.49
C ARG A 340 9.61 19.07 4.81
N LYS A 341 8.49 19.64 4.39
CA LYS A 341 8.10 21.03 4.72
C LYS A 341 8.00 21.28 6.23
N LEU A 342 7.83 20.22 7.01
CA LEU A 342 7.69 20.24 8.47
C LEU A 342 8.95 19.86 9.23
N ARG A 343 9.99 19.39 8.51
CA ARG A 343 11.18 18.83 9.14
C ARG A 343 11.84 19.81 10.12
N ARG A 344 11.95 21.11 9.77
CA ARG A 344 12.55 22.13 10.65
C ARG A 344 11.87 22.24 12.02
N SER A 345 10.56 22.01 12.09
CA SER A 345 9.79 22.10 13.33
C SER A 345 9.68 20.78 14.08
N HIS A 346 9.91 19.63 13.42
CA HIS A 346 9.68 18.29 13.95
C HIS A 346 10.67 17.26 13.43
N THR A 347 11.96 17.54 13.48
CA THR A 347 13.05 16.77 12.88
C THR A 347 12.96 15.28 13.17
N LYS A 348 13.04 14.86 14.45
CA LYS A 348 13.04 13.45 14.86
C LYS A 348 11.81 12.68 14.33
N ALA A 349 10.67 13.30 14.35
CA ALA A 349 9.43 12.62 13.95
C ALA A 349 9.28 12.51 12.44
N ILE A 350 9.70 13.54 11.69
CA ILE A 350 9.71 13.50 10.23
C ILE A 350 10.76 12.50 9.75
N ASP A 351 11.97 12.51 10.31
CA ASP A 351 13.01 11.56 9.92
C ASP A 351 12.58 10.12 10.16
N THR A 352 11.95 9.84 11.32
CA THR A 352 11.37 8.53 11.58
C THR A 352 10.21 8.20 10.61
N PHE A 353 9.39 9.18 10.25
CA PHE A 353 8.32 8.99 9.27
C PHE A 353 8.87 8.68 7.88
N LEU A 354 9.89 9.41 7.44
CA LEU A 354 10.55 9.19 6.14
C LEU A 354 11.31 7.87 6.10
N GLU A 355 11.92 7.45 7.21
CA GLU A 355 12.56 6.13 7.32
C GLU A 355 11.55 5.00 7.01
N GLU A 356 10.36 5.05 7.60
CA GLU A 356 9.35 4.02 7.36
C GLU A 356 8.71 4.14 5.97
N LEU A 357 8.39 5.38 5.57
CA LEU A 357 7.67 5.67 4.33
C LEU A 357 8.51 5.36 3.08
N VAL A 358 9.79 5.66 3.12
CA VAL A 358 10.71 5.52 1.98
C VAL A 358 11.60 4.30 2.17
N ILE A 359 12.47 4.30 3.19
CA ILE A 359 13.53 3.30 3.32
C ILE A 359 12.95 1.89 3.55
N ARG A 360 12.05 1.74 4.54
CA ARG A 360 11.50 0.42 4.88
C ARG A 360 10.56 -0.10 3.81
N ARG A 361 9.74 0.77 3.24
CA ARG A 361 8.81 0.40 2.18
C ARG A 361 9.53 -0.01 0.89
N GLU A 362 10.53 0.75 0.47
CA GLU A 362 11.29 0.43 -0.74
C GLU A 362 12.23 -0.77 -0.55
N LEU A 363 12.68 -1.03 0.68
CA LEU A 363 13.34 -2.29 1.02
C LEU A 363 12.41 -3.50 0.84
N ALA A 364 11.13 -3.37 1.14
CA ALA A 364 10.16 -4.44 0.91
C ALA A 364 9.90 -4.67 -0.59
N ASP A 365 9.80 -3.61 -1.39
CA ASP A 365 9.72 -3.71 -2.85
C ASP A 365 10.99 -4.35 -3.43
N ASN A 366 12.19 -3.96 -2.96
CA ASN A 366 13.46 -4.57 -3.34
C ASN A 366 13.48 -6.07 -3.03
N PHE A 367 13.07 -6.47 -1.83
CA PHE A 367 13.01 -7.88 -1.46
C PHE A 367 12.10 -8.67 -2.40
N CYS A 368 10.85 -8.26 -2.59
CA CYS A 368 9.91 -8.97 -3.45
C CYS A 368 10.33 -8.98 -4.93
N TYR A 369 11.05 -7.94 -5.38
CA TYR A 369 11.53 -7.87 -6.75
C TYR A 369 12.70 -8.83 -7.02
N TYR A 370 13.69 -8.90 -6.12
CA TYR A 370 14.90 -9.71 -6.30
C TYR A 370 14.79 -11.14 -5.74
N GLN A 371 13.83 -11.41 -4.82
CA GLN A 371 13.63 -12.73 -4.23
C GLN A 371 12.38 -13.41 -4.81
N PRO A 372 12.52 -14.38 -5.72
CA PRO A 372 11.35 -15.05 -6.33
C PRO A 372 10.52 -15.86 -5.32
N ASN A 373 11.11 -16.25 -4.20
CA ASN A 373 10.48 -17.02 -3.12
C ASN A 373 10.11 -16.12 -1.92
N TYR A 374 9.71 -14.87 -2.17
CA TYR A 374 9.42 -13.87 -1.14
C TYR A 374 8.27 -14.25 -0.18
N ASP A 375 7.50 -15.28 -0.51
CA ASP A 375 6.33 -15.79 0.22
C ASP A 375 6.51 -17.22 0.75
N SER A 376 7.74 -17.73 0.80
CA SER A 376 8.03 -19.07 1.27
C SER A 376 9.31 -19.14 2.10
N LEU A 377 9.47 -20.22 2.88
CA LEU A 377 10.67 -20.45 3.69
C LEU A 377 11.95 -20.50 2.85
N GLN A 378 11.83 -20.85 1.56
CA GLN A 378 12.96 -20.87 0.62
C GLN A 378 13.53 -19.46 0.35
N GLY A 379 12.74 -18.41 0.56
CA GLY A 379 13.21 -17.03 0.47
C GLY A 379 13.96 -16.53 1.71
N ALA A 380 13.96 -17.31 2.81
CA ALA A 380 14.66 -16.95 4.02
C ALA A 380 16.20 -17.05 3.87
N TYR A 381 16.93 -16.23 4.63
CA TYR A 381 18.38 -16.36 4.72
C TYR A 381 18.77 -17.73 5.30
N GLU A 382 19.91 -18.27 4.84
CA GLU A 382 20.36 -19.61 5.24
C GLU A 382 20.42 -19.82 6.75
N TRP A 383 20.95 -18.83 7.50
CA TRP A 383 21.01 -18.91 8.96
C TRP A 383 19.63 -19.05 9.62
N ALA A 384 18.61 -18.36 9.07
CA ALA A 384 17.26 -18.38 9.59
C ALA A 384 16.54 -19.69 9.22
N ARG A 385 16.68 -20.11 7.97
CA ARG A 385 16.10 -21.36 7.48
C ARG A 385 16.67 -22.57 8.22
N SER A 386 17.99 -22.66 8.36
CA SER A 386 18.64 -23.77 9.05
C SER A 386 18.22 -23.87 10.51
N THR A 387 18.17 -22.73 11.25
CA THR A 387 17.72 -22.76 12.65
C THR A 387 16.23 -23.11 12.78
N LEU A 388 15.36 -22.62 11.91
CA LEU A 388 13.92 -22.95 11.91
C LEU A 388 13.68 -24.45 11.64
N LEU A 389 14.39 -25.02 10.66
CA LEU A 389 14.29 -26.44 10.34
C LEU A 389 14.83 -27.33 11.46
N ALA A 390 15.93 -26.93 12.11
CA ALA A 390 16.46 -27.63 13.27
C ALA A 390 15.47 -27.69 14.45
N HIS A 391 14.64 -26.66 14.59
CA HIS A 391 13.62 -26.55 15.65
C HIS A 391 12.20 -26.90 15.19
N ALA A 392 12.02 -27.41 13.97
CA ALA A 392 10.70 -27.73 13.41
C ALA A 392 9.97 -28.82 14.21
N SER A 393 10.71 -29.80 14.76
CA SER A 393 10.17 -30.90 15.57
C SER A 393 10.06 -30.59 17.06
N ASP A 394 10.43 -29.39 17.49
CA ASP A 394 10.33 -29.02 18.91
C ASP A 394 8.88 -29.11 19.40
N LYS A 395 8.72 -29.58 20.65
CA LYS A 395 7.40 -29.68 21.27
C LYS A 395 6.75 -28.31 21.41
N ARG A 396 5.53 -28.18 20.91
CA ARG A 396 4.69 -27.00 21.07
C ARG A 396 3.72 -27.21 22.24
N GLU A 397 3.59 -26.19 23.08
CA GLU A 397 2.71 -26.25 24.26
C GLU A 397 1.23 -26.21 23.81
N HIS A 398 0.93 -25.43 22.76
CA HIS A 398 -0.38 -25.31 22.15
C HIS A 398 -0.27 -25.46 20.64
N LEU A 399 -1.28 -26.09 20.04
CA LEU A 399 -1.46 -26.16 18.60
C LEU A 399 -2.87 -25.70 18.26
N TYR A 400 -2.99 -24.88 17.22
CA TYR A 400 -4.27 -24.39 16.69
C TYR A 400 -4.36 -24.63 15.20
N THR A 401 -5.54 -25.02 14.76
CA THR A 401 -5.88 -25.08 13.33
C THR A 401 -5.97 -23.66 12.73
N GLN A 402 -5.82 -23.57 11.42
CA GLN A 402 -6.02 -22.30 10.70
C GLN A 402 -7.39 -21.69 11.01
N GLU A 403 -8.45 -22.50 11.13
CA GLU A 403 -9.80 -22.02 11.44
C GLU A 403 -9.92 -21.44 12.85
N GLU A 404 -9.28 -22.04 13.85
CA GLU A 404 -9.25 -21.52 15.23
C GLU A 404 -8.47 -20.20 15.29
N LEU A 405 -7.33 -20.11 14.60
CA LEU A 405 -6.57 -18.88 14.44
C LEU A 405 -7.38 -17.80 13.74
N GLU A 406 -8.03 -18.13 12.63
CA GLU A 406 -8.86 -17.20 11.86
C GLU A 406 -10.01 -16.60 12.70
N LYS A 407 -10.64 -17.44 13.54
CA LYS A 407 -11.72 -17.03 14.43
C LYS A 407 -11.27 -16.34 15.73
N GLY A 408 -9.97 -16.21 15.96
CA GLY A 408 -9.42 -15.63 17.19
C GLY A 408 -9.80 -16.43 18.43
N LYS A 409 -9.75 -17.77 18.36
CA LYS A 409 -10.12 -18.71 19.43
C LYS A 409 -8.89 -19.40 20.05
N THR A 410 -7.93 -18.61 20.50
CA THR A 410 -6.77 -19.11 21.23
C THR A 410 -6.89 -18.83 22.73
N HIS A 411 -5.96 -19.37 23.52
CA HIS A 411 -5.86 -19.06 24.95
C HIS A 411 -5.34 -17.63 25.23
N ASP A 412 -4.75 -16.96 24.23
CA ASP A 412 -4.12 -15.63 24.37
C ASP A 412 -5.10 -14.53 23.97
N GLU A 413 -5.68 -13.84 24.96
CA GLU A 413 -6.63 -12.74 24.70
C GLU A 413 -6.03 -11.57 23.93
N LEU A 414 -4.73 -11.29 24.07
CA LEU A 414 -4.05 -10.23 23.34
C LEU A 414 -3.95 -10.59 21.85
N TRP A 415 -3.58 -11.83 21.55
CA TRP A 415 -3.52 -12.35 20.20
C TRP A 415 -4.92 -12.36 19.54
N ASN A 416 -5.91 -12.87 20.28
CA ASN A 416 -7.31 -12.89 19.82
C ASN A 416 -7.83 -11.47 19.51
N ALA A 417 -7.51 -10.49 20.36
CA ALA A 417 -7.85 -9.10 20.10
C ALA A 417 -7.20 -8.58 18.81
N SER A 418 -5.92 -8.88 18.57
CA SER A 418 -5.21 -8.47 17.35
C SER A 418 -5.84 -9.07 16.09
N GLN A 419 -6.17 -10.37 16.13
CA GLN A 419 -6.86 -11.06 15.04
C GLN A 419 -8.24 -10.45 14.77
N LEU A 420 -9.02 -10.17 15.81
CA LEU A 420 -10.35 -9.56 15.67
C LEU A 420 -10.28 -8.11 15.18
N GLU A 421 -9.27 -7.33 15.56
CA GLU A 421 -9.03 -6.00 14.97
C GLU A 421 -8.84 -6.11 13.45
N MET A 422 -7.99 -7.03 13.01
CA MET A 422 -7.74 -7.27 11.59
C MET A 422 -9.01 -7.71 10.84
N VAL A 423 -9.73 -8.70 11.36
CA VAL A 423 -10.95 -9.23 10.75
C VAL A 423 -12.02 -8.15 10.61
N HIS A 424 -12.24 -7.33 11.61
CA HIS A 424 -13.35 -6.37 11.64
C HIS A 424 -12.98 -4.99 11.09
N LEU A 425 -11.74 -4.55 11.21
CA LEU A 425 -11.30 -3.23 10.70
C LEU A 425 -10.47 -3.30 9.40
N GLY A 426 -10.01 -4.48 8.97
CA GLY A 426 -9.05 -4.58 7.86
C GLY A 426 -7.70 -3.94 8.19
N LYS A 427 -7.32 -3.95 9.47
CA LYS A 427 -6.14 -3.26 9.96
C LYS A 427 -5.68 -3.85 11.29
N MET A 428 -4.37 -3.97 11.47
CA MET A 428 -3.72 -4.31 12.73
C MET A 428 -2.53 -3.39 12.97
N HIS A 429 -2.26 -3.02 14.23
CA HIS A 429 -1.09 -2.22 14.59
C HIS A 429 0.22 -2.95 14.23
N GLY A 430 1.22 -2.25 13.65
CA GLY A 430 2.47 -2.87 13.16
C GLY A 430 3.21 -3.68 14.24
N PHE A 431 3.27 -3.19 15.49
CA PHE A 431 3.84 -3.95 16.60
C PHE A 431 3.04 -5.24 16.88
N MET A 432 1.71 -5.18 16.77
CA MET A 432 0.86 -6.36 16.97
C MET A 432 1.00 -7.36 15.83
N ARG A 433 1.22 -6.92 14.58
CA ARG A 433 1.52 -7.84 13.46
C ARG A 433 2.74 -8.70 13.74
N MET A 434 3.78 -8.13 14.38
CA MET A 434 4.97 -8.88 14.79
C MET A 434 4.65 -9.93 15.87
N TYR A 435 3.95 -9.53 16.92
CA TYR A 435 3.53 -10.46 18.00
C TYR A 435 2.61 -11.55 17.44
N TRP A 436 1.63 -11.17 16.67
CA TRP A 436 0.65 -12.03 16.03
C TRP A 436 1.31 -13.13 15.16
N ALA A 437 2.19 -12.76 14.23
CA ALA A 437 2.87 -13.72 13.36
C ALA A 437 3.83 -14.62 14.10
N LYS A 438 4.52 -14.12 15.14
CA LYS A 438 5.40 -14.95 15.98
C LYS A 438 4.63 -15.97 16.79
N LYS A 439 3.42 -15.66 17.23
CA LYS A 439 2.55 -16.60 17.91
C LYS A 439 1.99 -17.67 16.97
N ILE A 440 1.75 -17.34 15.70
CA ILE A 440 1.42 -18.35 14.69
C ILE A 440 2.58 -19.34 14.53
N LEU A 441 3.85 -18.89 14.48
CA LEU A 441 5.01 -19.79 14.48
C LEU A 441 5.06 -20.70 15.72
N GLU A 442 4.73 -20.15 16.89
CA GLU A 442 4.73 -20.90 18.15
C GLU A 442 3.63 -21.97 18.20
N TRP A 443 2.51 -21.78 17.49
CA TRP A 443 1.29 -22.56 17.65
C TRP A 443 0.87 -23.38 16.42
N THR A 444 1.70 -23.49 15.40
CA THR A 444 1.49 -24.33 14.22
C THR A 444 2.52 -25.46 14.15
N GLY A 445 2.30 -26.45 13.29
CA GLY A 445 3.14 -27.65 13.18
C GLY A 445 4.57 -27.41 12.71
N GLY A 446 4.84 -26.28 12.03
CA GLY A 446 6.16 -25.95 11.51
C GLY A 446 6.24 -24.56 10.89
N PRO A 447 7.44 -24.10 10.50
CA PRO A 447 7.64 -22.75 9.98
C PRO A 447 6.98 -22.52 8.61
N GLU A 448 6.88 -23.54 7.74
CA GLU A 448 6.19 -23.45 6.46
C GLU A 448 4.69 -23.22 6.64
N GLU A 449 4.05 -24.01 7.53
CA GLU A 449 2.64 -23.86 7.86
C GLU A 449 2.39 -22.49 8.51
N ALA A 450 3.24 -22.09 9.44
CA ALA A 450 3.15 -20.79 10.11
C ALA A 450 3.16 -19.62 9.10
N LEU A 451 4.09 -19.69 8.15
CA LEU A 451 4.21 -18.65 7.12
C LEU A 451 3.00 -18.63 6.19
N ALA A 452 2.55 -19.80 5.74
CA ALA A 452 1.38 -19.92 4.88
C ALA A 452 0.10 -19.38 5.55
N VAL A 453 -0.14 -19.72 6.82
CA VAL A 453 -1.28 -19.23 7.61
C VAL A 453 -1.18 -17.71 7.81
N ALA A 454 0.00 -17.20 8.16
CA ALA A 454 0.18 -15.76 8.37
C ALA A 454 -0.07 -14.95 7.09
N ILE A 455 0.45 -15.40 5.95
CA ILE A 455 0.21 -14.75 4.65
C ILE A 455 -1.26 -14.83 4.28
N TYR A 456 -1.88 -16.01 4.40
CA TYR A 456 -3.31 -16.18 4.10
C TYR A 456 -4.21 -15.23 4.89
N LEU A 457 -4.02 -15.16 6.22
CA LEU A 457 -4.83 -14.29 7.08
C LEU A 457 -4.57 -12.81 6.82
N ASN A 458 -3.30 -12.43 6.59
CA ASN A 458 -2.93 -11.07 6.19
C ASN A 458 -3.61 -10.67 4.88
N ASP A 459 -3.52 -11.51 3.85
CA ASP A 459 -4.03 -11.21 2.52
C ASP A 459 -5.56 -11.22 2.46
N LYS A 460 -6.21 -12.05 3.28
CA LYS A 460 -7.66 -12.11 3.37
C LYS A 460 -8.28 -10.94 4.12
N TYR A 461 -7.63 -10.45 5.19
CA TYR A 461 -8.28 -9.52 6.12
C TYR A 461 -7.69 -8.12 6.14
N GLU A 462 -6.36 -7.97 5.96
CA GLU A 462 -5.76 -6.64 5.94
C GLU A 462 -6.12 -5.89 4.67
N LEU A 463 -6.57 -4.66 4.79
CA LEU A 463 -6.87 -3.82 3.63
C LEU A 463 -5.61 -3.57 2.79
N ASP A 464 -4.43 -3.54 3.43
CA ASP A 464 -3.09 -3.50 2.83
C ASP A 464 -2.42 -4.87 2.70
N GLY A 465 -3.16 -5.97 2.75
CA GLY A 465 -2.69 -7.30 2.39
C GLY A 465 -2.30 -7.39 0.91
N ARG A 466 -1.59 -8.46 0.48
CA ARG A 466 -1.13 -8.64 -0.92
C ARG A 466 -0.15 -7.54 -1.36
N ASP A 467 0.58 -6.97 -0.41
CA ASP A 467 1.56 -5.91 -0.61
C ASP A 467 2.97 -6.40 -0.26
N PRO A 468 4.03 -5.90 -0.90
CA PRO A 468 5.40 -6.23 -0.51
C PRO A 468 5.67 -6.08 0.99
N ASN A 469 5.11 -5.04 1.64
CA ASN A 469 5.26 -4.86 3.09
C ASN A 469 4.50 -5.93 3.90
N GLY A 470 3.39 -6.46 3.41
CA GLY A 470 2.65 -7.57 4.03
C GLY A 470 3.49 -8.85 4.00
N TYR A 471 4.01 -9.22 2.83
CA TYR A 471 4.89 -10.39 2.68
C TYR A 471 6.16 -10.25 3.52
N VAL A 472 6.85 -9.10 3.43
CA VAL A 472 8.06 -8.85 4.23
C VAL A 472 7.75 -8.83 5.71
N GLY A 473 6.58 -8.33 6.15
CA GLY A 473 6.16 -8.36 7.55
C GLY A 473 6.02 -9.78 8.10
N CYS A 474 5.41 -10.70 7.34
CA CYS A 474 5.33 -12.12 7.68
C CYS A 474 6.72 -12.78 7.65
N MET A 475 7.50 -12.57 6.59
CA MET A 475 8.86 -13.10 6.45
C MET A 475 9.81 -12.56 7.53
N TRP A 476 9.73 -11.29 7.89
CA TRP A 476 10.51 -10.74 8.99
C TRP A 476 10.15 -11.39 10.32
N SER A 477 8.87 -11.55 10.59
CA SER A 477 8.38 -12.06 11.86
C SER A 477 8.67 -13.55 12.05
N ILE A 478 8.51 -14.37 11.01
CA ILE A 478 8.63 -15.83 11.05
C ILE A 478 10.03 -16.27 10.59
N CYS A 479 10.55 -15.68 9.51
CA CYS A 479 11.77 -16.12 8.85
C CYS A 479 12.98 -15.19 9.08
N GLY A 480 12.86 -14.15 9.89
CA GLY A 480 13.98 -13.25 10.24
C GLY A 480 14.53 -12.42 9.07
N ILE A 481 13.74 -12.19 7.99
CA ILE A 481 14.16 -11.32 6.89
C ILE A 481 14.41 -9.91 7.42
N HIS A 482 15.51 -9.28 7.00
CA HIS A 482 15.95 -7.95 7.44
C HIS A 482 16.25 -7.85 8.96
N ASP A 483 16.37 -8.98 9.65
CA ASP A 483 16.75 -9.06 11.06
C ASP A 483 18.08 -9.83 11.23
N GLN A 484 18.55 -9.97 12.43
CA GLN A 484 19.75 -10.72 12.81
C GLN A 484 19.38 -11.92 13.67
N GLY A 485 20.31 -12.85 13.84
CA GLY A 485 20.15 -13.97 14.76
C GLY A 485 20.15 -13.50 16.23
N TRP A 486 19.23 -14.06 17.02
CA TRP A 486 19.06 -13.80 18.44
C TRP A 486 19.45 -15.04 19.25
N GLN A 487 19.36 -14.94 20.58
CA GLN A 487 19.56 -16.09 21.47
C GLN A 487 18.60 -17.22 21.07
N GLU A 488 19.17 -18.41 20.85
CA GLU A 488 18.46 -19.62 20.43
C GLU A 488 17.44 -20.09 21.48
N ARG A 489 16.25 -20.48 21.01
CA ARG A 489 15.14 -20.91 21.85
C ARG A 489 14.36 -22.03 21.16
N PRO A 490 13.71 -22.93 21.94
CA PRO A 490 12.81 -23.92 21.37
C PRO A 490 11.77 -23.26 20.43
N VAL A 491 11.41 -23.95 19.36
CA VAL A 491 10.47 -23.54 18.30
C VAL A 491 10.99 -22.40 17.42
N PHE A 492 11.57 -21.36 18.03
CA PHE A 492 12.02 -20.14 17.33
C PHE A 492 13.46 -20.24 16.79
N GLY A 493 14.26 -21.18 17.30
CA GLY A 493 15.68 -21.15 17.02
C GLY A 493 16.28 -19.77 17.33
N LYS A 494 16.99 -19.19 16.37
CA LYS A 494 17.60 -17.84 16.48
C LYS A 494 16.69 -16.71 15.99
N ILE A 495 15.42 -16.99 15.70
CA ILE A 495 14.47 -15.93 15.35
C ILE A 495 14.10 -15.12 16.59
N ARG A 496 13.96 -13.81 16.42
CA ARG A 496 13.57 -12.89 17.51
C ARG A 496 12.28 -13.34 18.18
N TYR A 497 12.32 -13.50 19.49
CA TYR A 497 11.18 -13.94 20.28
C TYR A 497 10.37 -12.77 20.84
N MET A 498 9.05 -12.94 20.91
CA MET A 498 8.13 -11.99 21.58
C MET A 498 7.14 -12.77 22.44
N ASN A 499 6.86 -12.26 23.64
CA ASN A 499 5.88 -12.84 24.54
C ASN A 499 4.95 -11.78 25.16
N TYR A 500 3.87 -12.26 25.79
CA TYR A 500 2.85 -11.43 26.44
C TYR A 500 3.44 -10.48 27.50
N ASN A 501 4.34 -10.96 28.36
CA ASN A 501 4.99 -10.13 29.38
C ASN A 501 5.89 -9.04 28.78
N GLY A 502 6.50 -9.32 27.63
CA GLY A 502 7.24 -8.33 26.85
C GLY A 502 6.32 -7.22 26.31
N CYS A 503 5.13 -7.59 25.85
CA CYS A 503 4.11 -6.63 25.43
C CYS A 503 3.62 -5.76 26.59
N LYS A 504 3.30 -6.35 27.75
CA LYS A 504 2.91 -5.61 28.96
C LYS A 504 3.91 -4.54 29.42
N ARG A 505 5.21 -4.79 29.20
CA ARG A 505 6.25 -3.79 29.50
C ARG A 505 6.34 -2.65 28.49
N LYS A 506 5.77 -2.83 27.29
CA LYS A 506 5.86 -1.85 26.18
C LYS A 506 4.64 -0.95 26.09
N PHE A 507 3.46 -1.47 26.40
CA PHE A 507 2.19 -0.73 26.27
C PHE A 507 1.10 -1.30 27.19
N ASN A 508 -0.02 -0.57 27.28
CA ASN A 508 -1.19 -0.98 28.06
C ASN A 508 -1.98 -2.08 27.33
N VAL A 509 -1.62 -3.34 27.55
CA VAL A 509 -2.25 -4.51 26.92
C VAL A 509 -3.74 -4.60 27.25
N ASP A 510 -4.15 -4.39 28.49
CA ASP A 510 -5.55 -4.49 28.91
C ASP A 510 -6.39 -3.39 28.23
N GLY A 511 -5.85 -2.18 28.11
CA GLY A 511 -6.46 -1.08 27.37
C GLY A 511 -6.67 -1.41 25.88
N TYR A 512 -5.70 -2.02 25.23
CA TYR A 512 -5.81 -2.46 23.85
C TYR A 512 -6.91 -3.55 23.67
N ILE A 513 -6.92 -4.58 24.54
CA ILE A 513 -7.93 -5.65 24.50
C ILE A 513 -9.33 -5.05 24.68
N GLN A 514 -9.53 -4.15 25.64
CA GLN A 514 -10.82 -3.50 25.89
C GLN A 514 -11.25 -2.61 24.71
N TYR A 515 -10.32 -1.88 24.09
CA TYR A 515 -10.58 -1.09 22.89
C TYR A 515 -11.13 -1.99 21.76
N VAL A 516 -10.46 -3.10 21.46
CA VAL A 516 -10.90 -4.01 20.39
C VAL A 516 -12.24 -4.66 20.72
N LYS A 517 -12.44 -5.16 21.95
CA LYS A 517 -13.72 -5.75 22.40
C LYS A 517 -14.89 -4.76 22.21
N ARG A 518 -14.71 -3.50 22.61
CA ARG A 518 -15.72 -2.44 22.43
C ARG A 518 -16.00 -2.17 20.95
N MET A 519 -14.97 -1.98 20.15
CA MET A 519 -15.09 -1.72 18.72
C MET A 519 -15.82 -2.85 17.98
N VAL A 520 -15.47 -4.12 18.24
CA VAL A 520 -16.15 -5.28 17.66
C VAL A 520 -17.62 -5.33 18.07
N ALA A 521 -17.94 -5.04 19.34
CA ALA A 521 -19.32 -4.99 19.82
C ALA A 521 -20.13 -3.89 19.12
N GLU A 522 -19.56 -2.71 18.92
CA GLU A 522 -20.20 -1.59 18.19
C GLU A 522 -20.47 -1.96 16.73
N LEU A 523 -19.51 -2.56 16.02
CA LEU A 523 -19.69 -3.00 14.64
C LEU A 523 -20.77 -4.09 14.51
N LYS A 524 -20.79 -5.06 15.43
CA LYS A 524 -21.83 -6.10 15.45
C LYS A 524 -23.22 -5.54 15.74
N ARG A 525 -23.36 -4.52 16.58
CA ARG A 525 -24.63 -3.83 16.83
C ARG A 525 -25.09 -3.06 15.58
N ALA A 526 -24.19 -2.33 14.94
CA ALA A 526 -24.49 -1.59 13.72
C ALA A 526 -24.92 -2.52 12.55
N ALA A 527 -24.36 -3.71 12.47
CA ALA A 527 -24.75 -4.71 11.47
C ALA A 527 -26.16 -5.28 11.72
N LYS A 528 -26.62 -5.37 13.00
CA LYS A 528 -27.95 -5.89 13.36
C LYS A 528 -29.08 -4.87 13.20
N ASP A 529 -28.79 -3.58 13.24
CA ASP A 529 -29.81 -2.50 13.13
C ASP A 529 -29.29 -1.37 12.22
N PRO A 530 -29.37 -1.58 10.88
CA PRO A 530 -28.89 -0.61 9.90
C PRO A 530 -29.57 0.77 9.97
N ALA A 531 -30.79 0.83 10.53
CA ALA A 531 -31.57 2.07 10.66
C ALA A 531 -31.06 3.03 11.76
N LYS A 532 -30.21 2.56 12.66
CA LYS A 532 -29.59 3.38 13.74
C LYS A 532 -28.19 3.92 13.40
N ILE A 533 -27.73 3.77 12.17
CA ILE A 533 -26.51 4.41 11.71
C ILE A 533 -26.84 5.90 11.51
N PRO A 534 -26.20 6.85 12.24
CA PRO A 534 -26.38 8.26 11.92
C PRO A 534 -25.99 8.46 10.45
N PRO A 535 -26.80 9.18 9.65
CA PRO A 535 -26.47 9.39 8.24
C PRO A 535 -25.07 9.99 8.18
N SER A 536 -24.15 9.32 7.48
CA SER A 536 -22.92 9.96 7.04
C SER A 536 -23.38 11.22 6.34
N SER A 537 -22.84 12.38 6.74
CA SER A 537 -23.18 13.67 6.13
C SER A 537 -22.87 13.62 4.62
N THR A 538 -23.81 13.10 3.87
CA THR A 538 -23.87 13.23 2.41
C THR A 538 -24.19 14.70 2.17
N PRO A 539 -23.34 15.47 1.47
CA PRO A 539 -23.73 16.80 1.04
C PRO A 539 -24.97 16.68 0.18
N ALA A 540 -25.98 17.47 0.50
CA ALA A 540 -27.21 17.53 -0.27
C ALA A 540 -26.88 17.79 -1.75
N LYS A 541 -27.62 17.15 -2.65
CA LYS A 541 -27.55 17.23 -4.12
C LYS A 541 -27.64 18.64 -4.74
N LYS A 542 -27.45 19.71 -3.97
CA LYS A 542 -27.69 21.10 -4.42
C LYS A 542 -26.46 21.90 -4.81
N ASP A 543 -25.21 21.41 -4.60
CA ASP A 543 -24.00 22.20 -4.87
C ASP A 543 -23.13 21.61 -6.02
N ILE A 544 -23.76 20.96 -7.00
CA ILE A 544 -23.07 20.42 -8.20
C ILE A 544 -23.41 21.23 -9.49
N LEU A 545 -24.17 22.32 -9.36
CA LEU A 545 -24.47 23.23 -10.47
C LEU A 545 -24.18 24.69 -10.04
N GLU A 546 -22.90 25.06 -9.98
CA GLU A 546 -22.36 26.39 -10.27
C GLU A 546 -20.83 26.27 -10.44
#